data_b5279929bd6e2f3a892fbcf9b9bf366d
#
_entry.id   b5279929bd6e2f3a892fbcf9b9bf366d
#
_cell.length_a   1.000
_cell.length_b   1.000
_cell.length_c   1.000
_cell.angle_alpha   90.00
_cell.angle_beta   90.00
_cell.angle_gamma   90.00
#
_symmetry.space_group_name_H-M   'P 1'
#
loop_
_entity.id
_entity.type
_entity.pdbx_description
1 polymer ?
#
loop_
_entity_poly.entity_id
_entity_poly.type
_entity_poly.pdbx_seq_one_letter_code
_entity_poly.pdbx_strand_id
1 'polypeptide(L)'
;MIDVKNLTKQYGSRKAIDSISFTVNQGEVVGFLGPNGAGKTTTMNIMTGFIAAKSGDVTINGTDIISEPEKAKSNIGYLPDTPPVYGDMRVIEYLNFVADIKGVKKGRKEMLNHAMEQVSIGDIPRRLIKNLSRGYRQRVGLAQAMIGNPKVIIMDEPTIGLDPKQIIDMRNVIKNLAKNHTVILSSHIMQEVSAVCDRVMIINKGKIVATGTPETLSSGISKTNMQVRLKAEEETIRTALLEYPEITTVETVSQAEEGTTELILGGNGDIREIIFNCMAKNNLPILNMKSTEMTLEEIFLSLTGGYNDGDI
;
A
#
# COMPACT_ATOMS: atom_id res chain seq x y z
N MET A 1 -7.15 -16.91 4.48
CA MET A 1 -5.70 -17.08 4.27
C MET A 1 -5.44 -17.17 2.77
N ILE A 2 -4.42 -16.48 2.31
CA ILE A 2 -3.94 -16.53 0.91
C ILE A 2 -2.49 -17.01 0.97
N ASP A 3 -2.11 -17.89 0.06
CA ASP A 3 -0.74 -18.35 -0.08
C ASP A 3 -0.32 -18.28 -1.56
N VAL A 4 0.75 -17.57 -1.82
CA VAL A 4 1.33 -17.36 -3.16
C VAL A 4 2.75 -17.87 -3.15
N LYS A 5 3.08 -18.79 -4.08
CA LYS A 5 4.40 -19.44 -4.15
C LYS A 5 5.01 -19.27 -5.53
N ASN A 6 6.22 -18.67 -5.55
CA ASN A 6 7.06 -18.54 -6.75
C ASN A 6 6.30 -17.99 -7.97
N LEU A 7 5.36 -17.07 -7.74
CA LEU A 7 4.48 -16.55 -8.78
C LEU A 7 5.27 -15.76 -9.80
N THR A 8 5.14 -16.13 -11.07
CA THR A 8 5.80 -15.45 -12.19
C THR A 8 4.80 -15.16 -13.30
N LYS A 9 4.87 -13.94 -13.84
CA LYS A 9 4.12 -13.52 -15.04
C LYS A 9 5.01 -12.78 -15.99
N GLN A 10 4.88 -13.13 -17.28
CA GLN A 10 5.67 -12.52 -18.36
C GLN A 10 4.75 -12.10 -19.50
N TYR A 11 4.98 -10.92 -20.05
CA TYR A 11 4.37 -10.39 -21.25
C TYR A 11 5.47 -10.12 -22.28
N GLY A 12 5.51 -10.90 -23.37
CA GLY A 12 6.63 -10.86 -24.31
C GLY A 12 7.97 -11.12 -23.61
N SER A 13 8.91 -10.21 -23.74
CA SER A 13 10.22 -10.26 -23.07
C SER A 13 10.22 -9.71 -21.63
N ARG A 14 9.17 -8.93 -21.24
CA ARG A 14 9.13 -8.27 -19.94
C ARG A 14 8.49 -9.19 -18.88
N LYS A 15 9.21 -9.41 -17.77
CA LYS A 15 8.64 -10.01 -16.57
C LYS A 15 7.87 -8.94 -15.79
N ALA A 16 6.56 -9.11 -15.70
CA ALA A 16 5.70 -8.25 -14.87
C ALA A 16 5.69 -8.68 -13.40
N ILE A 17 5.89 -9.98 -13.15
CA ILE A 17 6.10 -10.57 -11.82
C ILE A 17 7.23 -11.59 -11.96
N ASP A 18 8.19 -11.57 -11.03
CA ASP A 18 9.39 -12.40 -11.04
C ASP A 18 9.53 -13.15 -9.72
N SER A 19 8.95 -14.36 -9.69
CA SER A 19 9.07 -15.34 -8.59
C SER A 19 8.74 -14.78 -7.19
N ILE A 20 7.60 -14.09 -7.05
CA ILE A 20 7.17 -13.59 -5.74
C ILE A 20 6.50 -14.69 -4.93
N SER A 21 6.78 -14.69 -3.60
CA SER A 21 6.13 -15.58 -2.64
C SER A 21 5.72 -14.79 -1.41
N PHE A 22 4.49 -15.00 -0.96
CA PHE A 22 3.96 -14.36 0.25
C PHE A 22 2.71 -15.07 0.76
N THR A 23 2.40 -14.84 2.02
CA THR A 23 1.17 -15.31 2.66
C THR A 23 0.40 -14.14 3.23
N VAL A 24 -0.95 -14.25 3.27
CA VAL A 24 -1.82 -13.32 3.99
C VAL A 24 -2.65 -14.12 4.97
N ASN A 25 -2.58 -13.75 6.24
CA ASN A 25 -3.29 -14.46 7.30
C ASN A 25 -4.78 -14.09 7.30
N GLN A 26 -5.59 -14.94 7.94
CA GLN A 26 -7.00 -14.66 8.08
C GLN A 26 -7.23 -13.40 8.95
N GLY A 27 -8.07 -12.49 8.47
CA GLY A 27 -8.38 -11.24 9.17
C GLY A 27 -7.29 -10.15 9.06
N GLU A 28 -6.20 -10.42 8.33
CA GLU A 28 -5.13 -9.46 8.10
C GLU A 28 -5.49 -8.48 6.96
N VAL A 29 -5.11 -7.21 7.11
CA VAL A 29 -5.14 -6.20 6.04
C VAL A 29 -3.73 -6.02 5.50
N VAL A 30 -3.51 -6.42 4.27
CA VAL A 30 -2.19 -6.31 3.61
C VAL A 30 -2.24 -5.31 2.47
N GLY A 31 -1.30 -4.36 2.49
CA GLY A 31 -1.10 -3.39 1.43
C GLY A 31 0.00 -3.80 0.46
N PHE A 32 -0.30 -3.84 -0.84
CA PHE A 32 0.69 -3.90 -1.90
C PHE A 32 1.04 -2.47 -2.34
N LEU A 33 2.22 -2.02 -1.99
CA LEU A 33 2.72 -0.70 -2.32
C LEU A 33 3.76 -0.77 -3.43
N GLY A 34 3.66 0.10 -4.43
CA GLY A 34 4.64 0.14 -5.50
C GLY A 34 4.30 1.17 -6.58
N PRO A 35 5.27 1.61 -7.38
CA PRO A 35 5.02 2.51 -8.49
C PRO A 35 4.13 1.87 -9.57
N ASN A 36 3.68 2.69 -10.52
CA ASN A 36 2.93 2.19 -11.67
C ASN A 36 3.82 1.23 -12.47
N GLY A 37 3.23 0.13 -12.92
CA GLY A 37 3.97 -0.92 -13.64
C GLY A 37 4.85 -1.83 -12.78
N ALA A 38 4.84 -1.71 -11.44
CA ALA A 38 5.60 -2.58 -10.53
C ALA A 38 5.10 -4.02 -10.47
N GLY A 39 3.87 -4.30 -10.93
CA GLY A 39 3.27 -5.64 -10.92
C GLY A 39 2.05 -5.80 -9.99
N LYS A 40 1.59 -4.75 -9.30
CA LYS A 40 0.46 -4.78 -8.36
C LYS A 40 -0.81 -5.36 -8.98
N THR A 41 -1.38 -4.67 -9.98
CA THR A 41 -2.60 -5.10 -10.68
C THR A 41 -2.45 -6.49 -11.33
N THR A 42 -1.26 -6.80 -11.86
CA THR A 42 -0.99 -8.12 -12.43
C THR A 42 -1.09 -9.21 -11.36
N THR A 43 -0.55 -8.96 -10.16
CA THR A 43 -0.64 -9.88 -9.01
C THR A 43 -2.10 -10.06 -8.58
N MET A 44 -2.87 -8.96 -8.44
CA MET A 44 -4.29 -9.00 -8.10
C MET A 44 -5.09 -9.81 -9.12
N ASN A 45 -4.85 -9.59 -10.42
CA ASN A 45 -5.53 -10.29 -11.51
C ASN A 45 -5.24 -11.80 -11.53
N ILE A 46 -4.03 -12.22 -11.15
CA ILE A 46 -3.73 -13.66 -11.02
C ILE A 46 -4.41 -14.24 -9.79
N MET A 47 -4.35 -13.56 -8.63
CA MET A 47 -5.00 -14.04 -7.41
C MET A 47 -6.52 -14.16 -7.55
N THR A 48 -7.14 -13.34 -8.41
CA THR A 48 -8.59 -13.41 -8.72
C THR A 48 -8.91 -14.41 -9.83
N GLY A 49 -7.90 -15.04 -10.43
CA GLY A 49 -8.06 -15.94 -11.57
C GLY A 49 -8.58 -15.26 -12.84
N PHE A 50 -8.36 -13.94 -12.97
CA PHE A 50 -8.70 -13.19 -14.18
C PHE A 50 -7.67 -13.43 -15.30
N ILE A 51 -6.38 -13.59 -14.96
CA ILE A 51 -5.32 -13.99 -15.87
C ILE A 51 -4.53 -15.16 -15.29
N ALA A 52 -4.00 -16.03 -16.15
CA ALA A 52 -3.13 -17.13 -15.72
C ALA A 52 -1.71 -16.64 -15.44
N ALA A 53 -1.07 -17.22 -14.42
CA ALA A 53 0.38 -17.10 -14.20
C ALA A 53 1.16 -17.84 -15.29
N LYS A 54 2.46 -17.52 -15.45
CA LYS A 54 3.41 -18.31 -16.23
C LYS A 54 3.88 -19.53 -15.43
N SER A 55 4.10 -19.33 -14.13
CA SER A 55 4.48 -20.39 -13.16
C SER A 55 4.18 -19.92 -11.74
N GLY A 56 4.19 -20.85 -10.80
CA GLY A 56 3.88 -20.63 -9.39
C GLY A 56 2.41 -20.91 -9.08
N ASP A 57 2.11 -20.99 -7.79
CA ASP A 57 0.83 -21.44 -7.27
C ASP A 57 0.16 -20.33 -6.45
N VAL A 58 -1.17 -20.28 -6.50
CA VAL A 58 -2.01 -19.40 -5.69
C VAL A 58 -3.12 -20.20 -5.05
N THR A 59 -3.17 -20.21 -3.72
CA THR A 59 -4.28 -20.81 -2.99
C THR A 59 -5.04 -19.76 -2.19
N ILE A 60 -6.37 -19.84 -2.26
CA ILE A 60 -7.28 -18.96 -1.54
C ILE A 60 -8.09 -19.81 -0.57
N ASN A 61 -7.94 -19.54 0.72
CA ASN A 61 -8.59 -20.30 1.77
C ASN A 61 -8.39 -21.83 1.62
N GLY A 62 -7.16 -22.24 1.26
CA GLY A 62 -6.78 -23.64 1.04
C GLY A 62 -7.24 -24.24 -0.29
N THR A 63 -7.84 -23.44 -1.17
CA THR A 63 -8.30 -23.89 -2.49
C THR A 63 -7.43 -23.27 -3.59
N ASP A 64 -6.88 -24.12 -4.44
CA ASP A 64 -6.04 -23.68 -5.56
C ASP A 64 -6.88 -23.03 -6.67
N ILE A 65 -6.43 -21.87 -7.16
CA ILE A 65 -7.16 -21.03 -8.12
C ILE A 65 -7.23 -21.64 -9.51
N ILE A 66 -6.36 -22.57 -9.86
CA ILE A 66 -6.27 -23.20 -11.17
C ILE A 66 -7.04 -24.53 -11.17
N SER A 67 -6.82 -25.38 -10.18
CA SER A 67 -7.44 -26.71 -10.13
C SER A 67 -8.90 -26.67 -9.70
N GLU A 68 -9.29 -25.73 -8.81
CA GLU A 68 -10.66 -25.58 -8.31
C GLU A 68 -11.15 -24.11 -8.45
N PRO A 69 -11.21 -23.54 -9.68
CA PRO A 69 -11.41 -22.10 -9.89
C PRO A 69 -12.73 -21.57 -9.35
N GLU A 70 -13.82 -22.29 -9.51
CA GLU A 70 -15.14 -21.84 -9.01
C GLU A 70 -15.17 -21.77 -7.49
N LYS A 71 -14.63 -22.77 -6.81
CA LYS A 71 -14.56 -22.83 -5.36
C LYS A 71 -13.61 -21.79 -4.80
N ALA A 72 -12.46 -21.55 -5.44
CA ALA A 72 -11.53 -20.49 -5.06
C ALA A 72 -12.19 -19.11 -5.24
N LYS A 73 -12.77 -18.83 -6.41
CA LYS A 73 -13.44 -17.57 -6.74
C LYS A 73 -14.65 -17.28 -5.86
N SER A 74 -15.39 -18.29 -5.39
CA SER A 74 -16.48 -18.09 -4.43
C SER A 74 -16.03 -17.49 -3.10
N ASN A 75 -14.75 -17.67 -2.73
CA ASN A 75 -14.13 -17.10 -1.54
C ASN A 75 -13.58 -15.68 -1.77
N ILE A 76 -13.66 -15.13 -2.99
CA ILE A 76 -13.04 -13.85 -3.35
C ILE A 76 -14.11 -12.82 -3.68
N GLY A 77 -13.98 -11.63 -3.09
CA GLY A 77 -14.58 -10.40 -3.56
C GLY A 77 -13.51 -9.55 -4.23
N TYR A 78 -13.77 -9.04 -5.42
CA TYR A 78 -12.79 -8.22 -6.15
C TYR A 78 -13.38 -6.86 -6.52
N LEU A 79 -12.64 -5.83 -6.18
CA LEU A 79 -12.86 -4.45 -6.59
C LEU A 79 -11.67 -4.01 -7.46
N PRO A 80 -11.83 -3.94 -8.79
CA PRO A 80 -10.81 -3.34 -9.66
C PRO A 80 -10.79 -1.81 -9.50
N ASP A 81 -9.73 -1.15 -9.99
CA ASP A 81 -9.56 0.31 -9.97
C ASP A 81 -10.75 1.05 -10.61
N THR A 82 -11.28 0.48 -11.67
CA THR A 82 -12.52 0.92 -12.32
C THR A 82 -13.59 -0.17 -12.16
N PRO A 83 -14.57 0.03 -11.24
CA PRO A 83 -15.63 -0.95 -11.03
C PRO A 83 -16.46 -1.20 -12.30
N PRO A 84 -16.69 -2.45 -12.69
CA PRO A 84 -17.45 -2.81 -13.91
C PRO A 84 -18.96 -2.68 -13.66
N VAL A 85 -19.43 -1.48 -13.36
CA VAL A 85 -20.82 -1.21 -13.03
C VAL A 85 -21.64 -0.82 -14.27
N TYR A 86 -22.91 -1.23 -14.32
CA TYR A 86 -23.82 -0.85 -15.40
C TYR A 86 -24.51 0.47 -15.08
N GLY A 87 -24.14 1.54 -15.80
CA GLY A 87 -24.60 2.90 -15.55
C GLY A 87 -26.11 3.09 -15.64
N ASP A 88 -26.80 2.36 -16.50
CA ASP A 88 -28.23 2.45 -16.74
C ASP A 88 -29.07 1.63 -15.73
N MET A 89 -28.43 0.87 -14.86
CA MET A 89 -29.08 0.19 -13.74
C MET A 89 -29.12 1.09 -12.51
N ARG A 90 -30.14 0.87 -11.66
CA ARG A 90 -30.16 1.37 -10.29
C ARG A 90 -29.20 0.54 -9.42
N VAL A 91 -28.71 1.13 -8.33
CA VAL A 91 -27.81 0.44 -7.40
C VAL A 91 -28.36 -0.93 -6.99
N ILE A 92 -29.63 -0.97 -6.52
CA ILE A 92 -30.23 -2.23 -6.06
C ILE A 92 -30.46 -3.23 -7.20
N GLU A 93 -30.75 -2.77 -8.40
CA GLU A 93 -30.91 -3.65 -9.59
C GLU A 93 -29.59 -4.30 -9.95
N TYR A 94 -28.51 -3.52 -9.98
CA TYR A 94 -27.16 -4.03 -10.24
C TYR A 94 -26.71 -5.05 -9.18
N LEU A 95 -26.91 -4.73 -7.89
CA LEU A 95 -26.54 -5.65 -6.82
C LEU A 95 -27.37 -6.95 -6.84
N ASN A 96 -28.66 -6.88 -7.20
CA ASN A 96 -29.47 -8.08 -7.44
C ASN A 96 -28.95 -8.92 -8.61
N PHE A 97 -28.60 -8.26 -9.71
CA PHE A 97 -28.01 -8.94 -10.88
C PHE A 97 -26.72 -9.69 -10.50
N VAL A 98 -25.83 -9.04 -9.71
CA VAL A 98 -24.61 -9.70 -9.20
C VAL A 98 -24.94 -10.89 -8.29
N ALA A 99 -25.98 -10.75 -7.44
CA ALA A 99 -26.42 -11.84 -6.59
C ALA A 99 -26.97 -13.04 -7.38
N ASP A 100 -27.63 -12.78 -8.54
CA ASP A 100 -28.08 -13.82 -9.46
C ASP A 100 -26.89 -14.56 -10.08
N ILE A 101 -25.88 -13.82 -10.58
CA ILE A 101 -24.65 -14.43 -11.14
C ILE A 101 -23.92 -15.29 -10.09
N LYS A 102 -23.85 -14.81 -8.84
CA LYS A 102 -23.22 -15.56 -7.73
C LYS A 102 -24.11 -16.67 -7.15
N GLY A 103 -25.31 -16.90 -7.68
CA GLY A 103 -26.23 -17.94 -7.23
C GLY A 103 -26.80 -17.73 -5.82
N VAL A 104 -26.81 -16.49 -5.30
CA VAL A 104 -27.34 -16.16 -3.98
C VAL A 104 -28.87 -16.18 -4.01
N LYS A 105 -29.48 -17.18 -3.38
CA LYS A 105 -30.94 -17.37 -3.33
C LYS A 105 -31.52 -17.05 -1.94
N LYS A 106 -30.92 -17.63 -0.89
CA LYS A 106 -31.42 -17.48 0.51
C LYS A 106 -30.80 -16.23 1.15
N GLY A 107 -31.57 -15.48 1.93
CA GLY A 107 -31.12 -14.30 2.66
C GLY A 107 -30.63 -13.16 1.79
N ARG A 108 -31.03 -13.14 0.48
CA ARG A 108 -30.54 -12.15 -0.50
C ARG A 108 -30.79 -10.71 -0.05
N LYS A 109 -32.03 -10.40 0.36
CA LYS A 109 -32.41 -9.03 0.74
C LYS A 109 -31.56 -8.53 1.91
N GLU A 110 -31.41 -9.35 2.93
CA GLU A 110 -30.60 -9.04 4.12
C GLU A 110 -29.13 -8.85 3.73
N MET A 111 -28.59 -9.73 2.88
CA MET A 111 -27.20 -9.63 2.39
C MET A 111 -26.97 -8.36 1.58
N LEU A 112 -27.88 -8.00 0.67
CA LEU A 112 -27.76 -6.78 -0.11
C LEU A 112 -27.84 -5.52 0.77
N ASN A 113 -28.78 -5.48 1.71
CA ASN A 113 -28.89 -4.38 2.66
C ASN A 113 -27.62 -4.27 3.50
N HIS A 114 -27.14 -5.38 4.04
CA HIS A 114 -25.91 -5.40 4.82
C HIS A 114 -24.70 -4.91 4.00
N ALA A 115 -24.54 -5.38 2.76
CA ALA A 115 -23.47 -4.93 1.87
C ALA A 115 -23.55 -3.41 1.61
N MET A 116 -24.75 -2.87 1.34
CA MET A 116 -24.95 -1.44 1.13
C MET A 116 -24.65 -0.60 2.38
N GLU A 117 -25.04 -1.09 3.56
CA GLU A 117 -24.77 -0.44 4.85
C GLU A 117 -23.29 -0.40 5.16
N GLN A 118 -22.58 -1.53 4.98
CA GLN A 118 -21.14 -1.63 5.23
C GLN A 118 -20.31 -0.63 4.42
N VAL A 119 -20.74 -0.31 3.20
CA VAL A 119 -20.05 0.65 2.33
C VAL A 119 -20.73 2.03 2.31
N SER A 120 -21.69 2.28 3.19
CA SER A 120 -22.40 3.58 3.35
C SER A 120 -23.08 4.07 2.07
N ILE A 121 -23.88 3.20 1.43
CA ILE A 121 -24.75 3.51 0.27
C ILE A 121 -26.20 3.09 0.47
N GLY A 122 -26.60 2.80 1.71
CA GLY A 122 -27.96 2.39 2.04
C GLY A 122 -29.03 3.43 1.76
N ASP A 123 -28.65 4.71 1.60
CA ASP A 123 -29.52 5.85 1.28
C ASP A 123 -29.84 6.00 -0.21
N ILE A 124 -29.10 5.30 -1.11
CA ILE A 124 -29.21 5.52 -2.56
C ILE A 124 -29.60 4.26 -3.38
N PRO A 125 -30.35 3.28 -2.87
CA PRO A 125 -30.60 2.02 -3.57
C PRO A 125 -31.32 2.18 -4.92
N ARG A 126 -32.12 3.25 -5.07
CA ARG A 126 -32.91 3.54 -6.26
C ARG A 126 -32.25 4.51 -7.25
N ARG A 127 -31.07 5.06 -6.93
CA ARG A 127 -30.34 5.96 -7.84
C ARG A 127 -29.74 5.20 -9.00
N LEU A 128 -29.76 5.81 -10.19
CA LEU A 128 -29.05 5.31 -11.38
C LEU A 128 -27.53 5.45 -11.15
N ILE A 129 -26.77 4.40 -11.47
CA ILE A 129 -25.33 4.34 -11.24
C ILE A 129 -24.57 5.42 -12.05
N LYS A 130 -25.02 5.73 -13.28
CA LYS A 130 -24.41 6.80 -14.08
C LYS A 130 -24.47 8.19 -13.43
N ASN A 131 -25.44 8.43 -12.55
CA ASN A 131 -25.62 9.69 -11.84
C ASN A 131 -24.86 9.77 -10.51
N LEU A 132 -24.03 8.76 -10.20
CA LEU A 132 -23.23 8.73 -8.99
C LEU A 132 -21.86 9.36 -9.23
N SER A 133 -21.31 10.00 -8.18
CA SER A 133 -19.90 10.41 -8.17
C SER A 133 -18.98 9.19 -8.28
N ARG A 134 -17.71 9.43 -8.58
CA ARG A 134 -16.70 8.35 -8.64
C ARG A 134 -16.66 7.57 -7.31
N GLY A 135 -16.62 8.26 -6.17
CA GLY A 135 -16.58 7.61 -4.85
C GLY A 135 -17.82 6.75 -4.58
N TYR A 136 -18.99 7.19 -4.96
CA TYR A 136 -20.19 6.36 -4.84
C TYR A 136 -20.13 5.13 -5.78
N ARG A 137 -19.64 5.27 -7.01
CA ARG A 137 -19.44 4.12 -7.92
C ARG A 137 -18.43 3.12 -7.36
N GLN A 138 -17.35 3.61 -6.71
CA GLN A 138 -16.36 2.77 -6.03
C GLN A 138 -17.01 1.97 -4.89
N ARG A 139 -17.86 2.62 -4.08
CA ARG A 139 -18.63 1.95 -3.01
C ARG A 139 -19.62 0.93 -3.54
N VAL A 140 -20.29 1.20 -4.67
CA VAL A 140 -21.16 0.21 -5.34
C VAL A 140 -20.34 -1.00 -5.80
N GLY A 141 -19.14 -0.79 -6.38
CA GLY A 141 -18.21 -1.85 -6.74
C GLY A 141 -17.73 -2.66 -5.53
N LEU A 142 -17.53 -1.99 -4.39
CA LEU A 142 -17.15 -2.69 -3.16
C LEU A 142 -18.32 -3.49 -2.58
N ALA A 143 -19.55 -2.94 -2.59
CA ALA A 143 -20.74 -3.69 -2.22
C ALA A 143 -20.91 -4.95 -3.08
N GLN A 144 -20.71 -4.84 -4.40
CA GLN A 144 -20.70 -5.97 -5.34
C GLN A 144 -19.66 -7.03 -4.95
N ALA A 145 -18.46 -6.61 -4.57
CA ALA A 145 -17.41 -7.53 -4.13
C ALA A 145 -17.83 -8.35 -2.90
N MET A 146 -18.59 -7.76 -1.98
CA MET A 146 -19.06 -8.39 -0.74
C MET A 146 -20.21 -9.38 -0.93
N ILE A 147 -20.93 -9.34 -2.06
CA ILE A 147 -22.04 -10.28 -2.32
C ILE A 147 -21.50 -11.72 -2.33
N GLY A 148 -22.18 -12.60 -1.60
CA GLY A 148 -21.76 -14.00 -1.41
C GLY A 148 -20.91 -14.20 -0.14
N ASN A 149 -20.65 -13.15 0.64
CA ASN A 149 -19.87 -13.17 1.88
C ASN A 149 -18.49 -13.84 1.70
N PRO A 150 -17.63 -13.33 0.78
CA PRO A 150 -16.33 -13.90 0.50
C PRO A 150 -15.43 -13.85 1.73
N LYS A 151 -14.50 -14.79 1.86
CA LYS A 151 -13.51 -14.78 2.95
C LYS A 151 -12.39 -13.76 2.72
N VAL A 152 -12.14 -13.43 1.46
CA VAL A 152 -11.07 -12.54 1.02
C VAL A 152 -11.66 -11.42 0.16
N ILE A 153 -11.26 -10.18 0.43
CA ILE A 153 -11.57 -9.02 -0.41
C ILE A 153 -10.26 -8.48 -0.98
N ILE A 154 -10.19 -8.42 -2.31
CA ILE A 154 -9.05 -7.88 -3.05
C ILE A 154 -9.49 -6.56 -3.67
N MET A 155 -8.73 -5.48 -3.46
CA MET A 155 -9.02 -4.15 -3.95
C MET A 155 -7.82 -3.58 -4.70
N ASP A 156 -8.01 -3.20 -5.96
CA ASP A 156 -6.98 -2.54 -6.76
C ASP A 156 -7.21 -1.02 -6.76
N GLU A 157 -6.27 -0.27 -6.17
CA GLU A 157 -6.28 1.19 -6.05
C GLU A 157 -7.64 1.76 -5.55
N PRO A 158 -8.19 1.32 -4.40
CA PRO A 158 -9.57 1.62 -4.00
C PRO A 158 -9.85 3.10 -3.75
N THR A 159 -8.85 3.93 -3.59
CA THR A 159 -8.92 5.36 -3.26
C THR A 159 -8.57 6.27 -4.44
N ILE A 160 -8.16 5.72 -5.57
CA ILE A 160 -7.72 6.51 -6.72
C ILE A 160 -8.81 7.46 -7.23
N GLY A 161 -8.46 8.76 -7.33
CA GLY A 161 -9.34 9.81 -7.83
C GLY A 161 -10.53 10.13 -6.92
N LEU A 162 -10.44 9.79 -5.64
CA LEU A 162 -11.35 10.25 -4.58
C LEU A 162 -10.85 11.57 -3.99
N ASP A 163 -11.78 12.39 -3.51
CA ASP A 163 -11.41 13.57 -2.73
C ASP A 163 -10.96 13.20 -1.29
N PRO A 164 -10.27 14.10 -0.56
CA PRO A 164 -9.72 13.79 0.76
C PRO A 164 -10.75 13.25 1.76
N LYS A 165 -11.99 13.76 1.74
CA LYS A 165 -13.06 13.28 2.61
C LYS A 165 -13.47 11.85 2.25
N GLN A 166 -13.63 11.58 0.95
CA GLN A 166 -13.97 10.24 0.47
C GLN A 166 -12.87 9.21 0.75
N ILE A 167 -11.59 9.63 0.74
CA ILE A 167 -10.46 8.77 1.13
C ILE A 167 -10.58 8.37 2.61
N ILE A 168 -10.85 9.32 3.50
CA ILE A 168 -11.04 9.04 4.94
C ILE A 168 -12.21 8.08 5.13
N ASP A 169 -13.32 8.31 4.46
CA ASP A 169 -14.50 7.44 4.52
C ASP A 169 -14.19 6.02 4.01
N MET A 170 -13.45 5.89 2.89
CA MET A 170 -13.06 4.61 2.34
C MET A 170 -12.12 3.84 3.29
N ARG A 171 -11.18 4.53 3.95
CA ARG A 171 -10.31 3.93 4.98
C ARG A 171 -11.14 3.33 6.13
N ASN A 172 -12.17 4.03 6.59
CA ASN A 172 -13.07 3.54 7.63
C ASN A 172 -13.85 2.31 7.16
N VAL A 173 -14.31 2.29 5.92
CA VAL A 173 -14.96 1.14 5.30
C VAL A 173 -14.00 -0.06 5.28
N ILE A 174 -12.78 0.11 4.80
CA ILE A 174 -11.76 -0.96 4.75
C ILE A 174 -11.47 -1.54 6.14
N LYS A 175 -11.28 -0.68 7.15
CA LYS A 175 -11.07 -1.13 8.55
C LYS A 175 -12.26 -1.92 9.11
N ASN A 176 -13.48 -1.53 8.75
CA ASN A 176 -14.68 -2.28 9.18
C ASN A 176 -14.78 -3.64 8.49
N LEU A 177 -14.45 -3.72 7.20
CA LEU A 177 -14.43 -4.97 6.45
C LEU A 177 -13.42 -5.98 7.01
N ALA A 178 -12.27 -5.50 7.46
CA ALA A 178 -11.21 -6.32 8.05
C ALA A 178 -11.65 -7.11 9.29
N LYS A 179 -12.70 -6.67 9.99
CA LYS A 179 -13.25 -7.41 11.15
C LYS A 179 -13.80 -8.80 10.78
N ASN A 180 -14.25 -8.97 9.54
CA ASN A 180 -14.92 -10.20 9.08
C ASN A 180 -14.26 -10.82 7.85
N HIS A 181 -13.36 -10.11 7.18
CA HIS A 181 -12.72 -10.51 5.94
C HIS A 181 -11.20 -10.35 6.03
N THR A 182 -10.47 -11.17 5.28
CA THR A 182 -9.08 -10.91 4.96
C THR A 182 -9.04 -9.91 3.81
N VAL A 183 -8.24 -8.87 3.92
CA VAL A 183 -8.22 -7.78 2.93
C VAL A 183 -6.83 -7.65 2.31
N ILE A 184 -6.78 -7.59 0.98
CA ILE A 184 -5.59 -7.13 0.25
C ILE A 184 -5.99 -5.90 -0.54
N LEU A 185 -5.16 -4.87 -0.46
CA LEU A 185 -5.32 -3.69 -1.31
C LEU A 185 -4.01 -3.29 -1.97
N SER A 186 -4.09 -2.75 -3.18
CA SER A 186 -2.96 -2.08 -3.83
C SER A 186 -3.07 -0.58 -3.67
N SER A 187 -1.94 0.10 -3.57
CA SER A 187 -1.83 1.54 -3.72
C SER A 187 -0.42 1.93 -4.15
N HIS A 188 -0.29 3.10 -4.74
CA HIS A 188 1.00 3.78 -4.95
C HIS A 188 1.21 4.91 -3.93
N ILE A 189 0.25 5.13 -3.03
CA ILE A 189 0.26 6.19 -2.01
C ILE A 189 0.53 5.56 -0.63
N MET A 190 1.70 5.86 -0.08
CA MET A 190 2.17 5.32 1.19
C MET A 190 1.22 5.63 2.35
N GLN A 191 0.78 6.88 2.47
CA GLN A 191 -0.10 7.34 3.54
C GLN A 191 -1.45 6.60 3.59
N GLU A 192 -1.93 6.11 2.45
CA GLU A 192 -3.16 5.33 2.40
C GLU A 192 -2.97 3.94 2.98
N VAL A 193 -1.87 3.30 2.59
CA VAL A 193 -1.53 1.94 3.04
C VAL A 193 -1.21 1.93 4.53
N SER A 194 -0.38 2.87 4.98
CA SER A 194 0.01 2.98 6.41
C SER A 194 -1.18 3.25 7.33
N ALA A 195 -2.22 3.92 6.83
CA ALA A 195 -3.39 4.26 7.64
C ALA A 195 -4.34 3.10 7.90
N VAL A 196 -4.28 2.02 7.09
CA VAL A 196 -5.29 0.93 7.14
C VAL A 196 -4.70 -0.47 7.19
N CYS A 197 -3.44 -0.68 6.79
CA CYS A 197 -2.84 -2.01 6.67
C CYS A 197 -2.07 -2.42 7.93
N ASP A 198 -2.22 -3.67 8.33
CA ASP A 198 -1.43 -4.29 9.38
C ASP A 198 -0.01 -4.59 8.91
N ARG A 199 0.13 -4.89 7.61
CA ARG A 199 1.41 -5.20 6.96
C ARG A 199 1.44 -4.67 5.54
N VAL A 200 2.60 -4.22 5.13
CA VAL A 200 2.89 -3.66 3.80
C VAL A 200 3.91 -4.52 3.08
N MET A 201 3.66 -4.79 1.82
CA MET A 201 4.60 -5.42 0.89
C MET A 201 4.96 -4.40 -0.18
N ILE A 202 6.22 -4.00 -0.23
CA ILE A 202 6.72 -3.09 -1.27
C ILE A 202 7.12 -3.92 -2.47
N ILE A 203 6.48 -3.65 -3.62
CA ILE A 203 6.79 -4.31 -4.88
C ILE A 203 7.44 -3.33 -5.85
N ASN A 204 8.55 -3.74 -6.46
CA ASN A 204 9.24 -2.97 -7.49
C ASN A 204 9.75 -3.90 -8.60
N LYS A 205 9.53 -3.52 -9.86
CA LYS A 205 9.97 -4.30 -11.06
C LYS A 205 9.62 -5.79 -10.97
N GLY A 206 8.42 -6.08 -10.48
CA GLY A 206 7.90 -7.45 -10.34
C GLY A 206 8.42 -8.26 -9.16
N LYS A 207 9.17 -7.67 -8.23
CA LYS A 207 9.72 -8.35 -7.04
C LYS A 207 9.25 -7.69 -5.77
N ILE A 208 9.01 -8.47 -4.71
CA ILE A 208 8.80 -7.94 -3.37
C ILE A 208 10.19 -7.54 -2.83
N VAL A 209 10.41 -6.25 -2.58
CA VAL A 209 11.68 -5.69 -2.12
C VAL A 209 11.73 -5.47 -0.61
N ALA A 210 10.57 -5.32 0.03
CA ALA A 210 10.45 -5.24 1.48
C ALA A 210 9.07 -5.70 1.94
N THR A 211 9.00 -6.21 3.18
CA THR A 211 7.76 -6.61 3.84
C THR A 211 7.88 -6.34 5.33
N GLY A 212 6.88 -5.69 5.92
CA GLY A 212 6.86 -5.39 7.35
C GLY A 212 5.59 -4.65 7.76
N THR A 213 5.44 -4.37 9.05
CA THR A 213 4.43 -3.39 9.50
C THR A 213 4.88 -1.98 9.08
N PRO A 214 3.98 -0.99 8.99
CA PRO A 214 4.39 0.38 8.73
C PRO A 214 5.52 0.86 9.66
N GLU A 215 5.48 0.49 10.93
CA GLU A 215 6.47 0.86 11.94
C GLU A 215 7.81 0.15 11.72
N THR A 216 7.79 -1.18 11.43
CA THR A 216 9.03 -1.94 11.20
C THR A 216 9.72 -1.55 9.90
N LEU A 217 8.95 -1.15 8.89
CA LEU A 217 9.53 -0.63 7.65
C LEU A 217 10.19 0.73 7.89
N SER A 218 9.60 1.60 8.73
CA SER A 218 10.18 2.88 9.09
C SER A 218 11.46 2.73 9.92
N SER A 219 11.51 1.77 10.84
CA SER A 219 12.65 1.55 11.72
C SER A 219 13.74 0.62 11.13
N GLY A 220 13.35 -0.32 10.26
CA GLY A 220 14.22 -1.42 9.80
C GLY A 220 15.21 -1.06 8.69
N ILE A 221 15.06 0.09 8.02
CA ILE A 221 15.99 0.63 7.02
C ILE A 221 16.76 1.84 7.60
N SER A 222 16.58 2.11 8.88
CA SER A 222 17.25 3.24 9.53
C SER A 222 18.77 3.05 9.54
N LYS A 223 19.44 3.61 8.56
CA LYS A 223 20.58 4.44 8.90
C LYS A 223 20.01 5.50 9.84
N THR A 224 20.47 5.55 11.07
CA THR A 224 19.98 6.56 12.04
C THR A 224 20.40 7.92 11.50
N ASN A 225 19.51 8.57 10.76
CA ASN A 225 19.77 9.91 10.28
C ASN A 225 19.50 10.88 11.43
N MET A 226 20.46 11.74 11.68
CA MET A 226 20.37 12.80 12.68
C MET A 226 20.35 14.15 11.98
N GLN A 227 19.29 14.90 12.16
CA GLN A 227 19.24 16.31 11.77
C GLN A 227 19.88 17.14 12.87
N VAL A 228 20.96 17.84 12.51
CA VAL A 228 21.75 18.61 13.44
C VAL A 228 21.85 20.05 12.94
N ARG A 229 21.49 21.02 13.79
CA ARG A 229 21.69 22.44 13.53
C ARG A 229 22.84 22.92 14.37
N LEU A 230 23.81 23.53 13.74
CA LEU A 230 25.07 23.99 14.33
C LEU A 230 25.28 25.50 14.07
N LYS A 231 25.89 26.18 15.01
CA LYS A 231 26.32 27.58 14.81
C LYS A 231 27.74 27.60 14.26
N ALA A 232 27.89 27.24 12.99
CA ALA A 232 29.14 27.17 12.26
C ALA A 232 28.91 27.15 10.76
N GLU A 233 29.96 27.42 9.98
CA GLU A 233 29.96 27.29 8.54
C GLU A 233 30.06 25.82 8.11
N GLU A 234 29.41 25.45 7.02
CA GLU A 234 29.32 24.08 6.50
C GLU A 234 30.69 23.43 6.32
N GLU A 235 31.64 24.15 5.73
CA GLU A 235 32.98 23.63 5.43
C GLU A 235 33.73 23.19 6.69
N THR A 236 33.61 23.99 7.78
CA THR A 236 34.19 23.67 9.08
C THR A 236 33.60 22.41 9.68
N ILE A 237 32.26 22.25 9.56
CA ILE A 237 31.55 21.07 10.08
C ILE A 237 31.95 19.83 9.26
N ARG A 238 31.98 19.92 7.94
CA ARG A 238 32.38 18.82 7.08
C ARG A 238 33.81 18.36 7.35
N THR A 239 34.73 19.30 7.57
CA THR A 239 36.11 18.98 7.89
C THR A 239 36.20 18.22 9.22
N ALA A 240 35.47 18.67 10.25
CA ALA A 240 35.44 17.99 11.55
C ALA A 240 34.88 16.55 11.46
N LEU A 241 33.89 16.32 10.56
CA LEU A 241 33.26 15.03 10.38
C LEU A 241 34.13 14.01 9.64
N LEU A 242 35.14 14.44 8.87
CA LEU A 242 36.04 13.54 8.14
C LEU A 242 36.83 12.57 9.05
N GLU A 243 37.02 12.93 10.32
CA GLU A 243 37.71 12.09 11.31
C GLU A 243 36.83 10.94 11.84
N TYR A 244 35.53 10.88 11.46
CA TYR A 244 34.57 9.95 12.00
C TYR A 244 33.94 9.08 10.86
N PRO A 245 34.58 7.95 10.51
CA PRO A 245 34.14 7.11 9.41
C PRO A 245 32.79 6.42 9.65
N GLU A 246 32.28 6.43 10.87
CA GLU A 246 30.96 5.91 11.23
C GLU A 246 29.83 6.77 10.63
N ILE A 247 30.11 8.07 10.34
CA ILE A 247 29.19 8.97 9.66
C ILE A 247 29.39 8.79 8.15
N THR A 248 28.41 8.14 7.52
CA THR A 248 28.51 7.69 6.12
C THR A 248 27.91 8.67 5.12
N THR A 249 26.99 9.54 5.56
CA THR A 249 26.33 10.53 4.71
C THR A 249 26.23 11.87 5.43
N VAL A 250 26.44 12.96 4.68
CA VAL A 250 26.31 14.34 5.15
C VAL A 250 25.57 15.13 4.08
N GLU A 251 24.31 15.46 4.35
CA GLU A 251 23.46 16.22 3.44
C GLU A 251 23.13 17.58 4.06
N THR A 252 23.20 18.66 3.27
CA THR A 252 22.89 20.01 3.72
C THR A 252 21.42 20.32 3.49
N VAL A 253 20.75 20.88 4.50
CA VAL A 253 19.37 21.34 4.39
C VAL A 253 19.33 22.74 3.78
N SER A 254 18.50 23.00 2.80
CA SER A 254 18.46 24.26 2.03
C SER A 254 17.88 25.48 2.79
N GLN A 255 17.37 25.31 4.01
CA GLN A 255 16.74 26.37 4.82
C GLN A 255 17.35 26.41 6.22
N ALA A 256 18.55 26.95 6.35
CA ALA A 256 19.17 27.26 7.66
C ALA A 256 18.90 28.73 8.04
N GLU A 257 18.77 28.99 9.33
CA GLU A 257 18.74 30.37 9.85
C GLU A 257 20.08 31.05 9.61
N GLU A 258 20.08 32.38 9.48
CA GLU A 258 21.30 33.17 9.22
C GLU A 258 22.39 32.90 10.29
N GLY A 259 23.61 32.55 9.87
CA GLY A 259 24.73 32.18 10.74
C GLY A 259 24.66 30.76 11.32
N THR A 260 23.76 29.90 10.82
CA THR A 260 23.67 28.51 11.22
C THR A 260 23.68 27.57 10.01
N THR A 261 24.21 26.36 10.22
CA THR A 261 24.15 25.29 9.22
C THR A 261 23.31 24.13 9.76
N GLU A 262 22.40 23.61 8.96
CA GLU A 262 21.59 22.46 9.29
C GLU A 262 21.93 21.31 8.34
N LEU A 263 22.32 20.18 8.93
CA LEU A 263 22.77 18.99 8.21
C LEU A 263 21.95 17.79 8.61
N ILE A 264 21.77 16.85 7.68
CA ILE A 264 21.33 15.50 7.95
C ILE A 264 22.55 14.59 7.86
N LEU A 265 22.88 13.97 8.99
CA LEU A 265 24.01 13.06 9.15
C LEU A 265 23.50 11.63 9.24
N GLY A 266 23.95 10.76 8.35
CA GLY A 266 23.60 9.34 8.38
C GLY A 266 24.80 8.47 8.73
N GLY A 267 24.56 7.41 9.50
CA GLY A 267 25.61 6.49 9.91
C GLY A 267 25.13 5.08 10.20
N ASN A 268 26.06 4.20 10.48
CA ASN A 268 25.77 2.82 10.87
C ASN A 268 25.56 2.74 12.38
N GLY A 269 24.35 2.47 12.84
CA GLY A 269 24.00 2.40 14.25
C GLY A 269 23.68 3.77 14.88
N ASP A 270 23.79 3.85 16.20
CA ASP A 270 23.52 5.08 16.95
C ASP A 270 24.72 6.04 16.90
N ILE A 271 24.59 7.09 16.09
CA ILE A 271 25.64 8.09 15.88
C ILE A 271 25.52 9.33 16.78
N ARG A 272 24.55 9.36 17.70
CA ARG A 272 24.27 10.54 18.55
C ARG A 272 25.47 10.95 19.40
N GLU A 273 26.08 9.97 20.06
CA GLU A 273 27.27 10.22 20.90
C GLU A 273 28.49 10.62 20.06
N ILE A 274 28.65 10.03 18.88
CA ILE A 274 29.70 10.34 17.92
C ILE A 274 29.60 11.80 17.47
N ILE A 275 28.41 12.22 17.06
CA ILE A 275 28.12 13.60 16.65
C ILE A 275 28.43 14.56 17.81
N PHE A 276 27.90 14.26 19.00
CA PHE A 276 28.14 15.12 20.18
C PHE A 276 29.62 15.28 20.48
N ASN A 277 30.37 14.21 20.54
CA ASN A 277 31.81 14.23 20.83
C ASN A 277 32.62 14.96 19.74
N CYS A 278 32.28 14.74 18.47
CA CYS A 278 32.89 15.45 17.35
C CYS A 278 32.69 16.98 17.47
N MET A 279 31.46 17.42 17.70
CA MET A 279 31.12 18.82 17.77
C MET A 279 31.74 19.48 19.02
N ALA A 280 31.74 18.79 20.18
CA ALA A 280 32.35 19.26 21.41
C ALA A 280 33.88 19.43 21.27
N LYS A 281 34.57 18.46 20.64
CA LYS A 281 36.02 18.51 20.38
C LYS A 281 36.41 19.69 19.50
N ASN A 282 35.57 20.05 18.55
CA ASN A 282 35.84 21.15 17.60
C ASN A 282 35.22 22.49 18.02
N ASN A 283 34.66 22.61 19.24
CA ASN A 283 33.96 23.78 19.74
C ASN A 283 32.82 24.28 18.82
N LEU A 284 32.07 23.36 18.22
CA LEU A 284 30.94 23.65 17.35
C LEU A 284 29.63 23.51 18.13
N PRO A 285 28.96 24.63 18.51
CA PRO A 285 27.75 24.54 19.32
C PRO A 285 26.59 23.88 18.57
N ILE A 286 26.04 22.83 19.17
CA ILE A 286 24.82 22.18 18.69
C ILE A 286 23.61 22.99 19.18
N LEU A 287 22.85 23.57 18.27
CA LEU A 287 21.62 24.31 18.55
C LEU A 287 20.39 23.41 18.61
N ASN A 288 20.40 22.38 17.78
CA ASN A 288 19.36 21.36 17.76
C ASN A 288 19.94 20.03 17.26
N MET A 289 19.49 18.91 17.83
CA MET A 289 19.82 17.57 17.36
C MET A 289 18.59 16.69 17.55
N LYS A 290 18.05 16.19 16.46
CA LYS A 290 16.91 15.26 16.50
C LYS A 290 17.15 14.06 15.59
N SER A 291 16.71 12.90 16.02
CA SER A 291 16.68 11.73 15.16
C SER A 291 15.66 11.97 14.03
N THR A 292 16.10 11.81 12.82
CA THR A 292 15.21 11.83 11.67
C THR A 292 15.03 10.37 11.25
N GLU A 293 13.96 9.76 11.71
CA GLU A 293 13.54 8.49 11.16
C GLU A 293 13.17 8.75 9.69
N MET A 294 13.71 7.94 8.79
CA MET A 294 13.26 8.01 7.40
C MET A 294 11.76 7.79 7.38
N THR A 295 11.06 8.69 6.76
CA THR A 295 9.64 8.48 6.51
C THR A 295 9.47 7.23 5.63
N LEU A 296 8.36 6.55 5.76
CA LEU A 296 8.05 5.43 4.86
C LEU A 296 8.11 5.83 3.38
N GLU A 297 7.86 7.12 3.06
CA GLU A 297 7.99 7.67 1.71
C GLU A 297 9.44 7.71 1.25
N GLU A 298 10.37 8.15 2.08
CA GLU A 298 11.81 8.16 1.75
C GLU A 298 12.34 6.74 1.58
N ILE A 299 11.89 5.81 2.42
CA ILE A 299 12.20 4.38 2.28
C ILE A 299 11.67 3.83 0.97
N PHE A 300 10.41 4.12 0.65
CA PHE A 300 9.81 3.71 -0.60
C PHE A 300 10.60 4.26 -1.80
N LEU A 301 10.97 5.54 -1.79
CA LEU A 301 11.78 6.18 -2.83
C LEU A 301 13.17 5.52 -2.94
N SER A 302 13.83 5.22 -1.83
CA SER A 302 15.15 4.56 -1.83
C SER A 302 15.09 3.14 -2.41
N LEU A 303 14.05 2.38 -2.09
CA LEU A 303 13.86 1.00 -2.58
C LEU A 303 13.36 0.94 -4.03
N THR A 304 12.71 1.99 -4.51
CA THR A 304 12.16 2.04 -5.88
C THR A 304 13.03 2.81 -6.86
N GLY A 305 14.10 3.46 -6.40
CA GLY A 305 15.07 4.17 -7.24
C GLY A 305 14.70 5.62 -7.55
N GLY A 306 13.84 6.26 -6.73
CA GLY A 306 13.36 7.61 -6.96
C GLY A 306 12.42 7.70 -8.18
N TYR A 307 11.59 8.71 -8.24
CA TYR A 307 10.90 9.06 -9.49
C TYR A 307 11.95 9.59 -10.48
N ASN A 308 12.43 8.78 -11.41
CA ASN A 308 12.99 9.30 -12.64
C ASN A 308 11.81 9.77 -13.50
N ASP A 309 11.60 11.08 -13.55
CA ASP A 309 10.71 11.79 -14.48
C ASP A 309 11.18 11.61 -15.94
N GLY A 310 11.19 10.39 -16.45
CA GLY A 310 11.77 10.09 -17.75
C GLY A 310 11.08 9.01 -18.57
N ASP A 311 10.00 8.40 -18.09
CA ASP A 311 9.22 7.39 -18.83
C ASP A 311 7.73 7.81 -18.88
N ILE A 312 7.44 8.83 -19.67
CA ILE A 312 6.11 9.11 -20.23
C ILE A 312 6.11 8.64 -21.69
#